data_eeaf178d606f9eeb6e444dc3552de882
#
_entry.id   eeaf178d606f9eeb6e444dc3552de882
#
_cell.length_a   1.000
_cell.length_b   1.000
_cell.length_c   1.000
_cell.angle_alpha   90.00
_cell.angle_beta   90.00
_cell.angle_gamma   90.00
#
_symmetry.space_group_name_H-M   'P 1'
#
loop_
_entity.id
_entity.type
_entity.pdbx_description
1 polymer ?
#
loop_
_entity_poly.entity_id
_entity_poly.type
_entity_poly.pdbx_seq_one_letter_code
_entity_poly.pdbx_strand_id
1 'polypeptide(L)'
;MTETTRQQVVISGVGGQGVLFVTRLLAEAAIRKGLPVLTSETHGMAQRGGTVISHLKVGAFTSPLIRSGHADVLLALKAEGAAQHGHYLHRQGWALVNDSHGKEDTAGGGWQRLDADRLARDSGNPRAVNLVVLGGALGQSAPLPLFCTLSDIRAVLETRLAAKPDLLEMSHKALAAGLQAVAP
;
A
#
# COMPACT_ATOMS: atom_id res chain seq x y z
N MET A 1 -0.36 27.07 -11.98
CA MET A 1 0.01 26.73 -10.58
C MET A 1 -0.02 25.22 -10.52
N THR A 2 1.13 24.57 -10.48
CA THR A 2 1.21 23.12 -10.30
C THR A 2 0.72 22.79 -8.90
N GLU A 3 -0.42 22.10 -8.80
CA GLU A 3 -0.91 21.57 -7.54
C GLU A 3 0.23 20.73 -6.91
N THR A 4 0.73 21.20 -5.78
CA THR A 4 1.85 20.52 -5.12
C THR A 4 1.30 19.23 -4.53
N THR A 5 1.60 18.12 -5.15
CA THR A 5 1.17 16.79 -4.68
C THR A 5 1.52 16.62 -3.20
N ARG A 6 0.51 16.42 -2.35
CA ARG A 6 0.69 16.10 -0.93
C ARG A 6 -0.17 14.91 -0.60
N GLN A 7 0.46 13.84 -0.10
CA GLN A 7 -0.27 12.64 0.29
C GLN A 7 0.39 11.95 1.47
N GLN A 8 -0.41 11.41 2.37
CA GLN A 8 -0.02 10.70 3.58
C GLN A 8 -0.58 9.27 3.53
N VAL A 9 0.29 8.29 3.43
CA VAL A 9 -0.07 6.87 3.29
C VAL A 9 0.42 6.10 4.50
N VAL A 10 -0.47 5.37 5.14
CA VAL A 10 -0.13 4.40 6.19
C VAL A 10 -0.14 3.01 5.57
N ILE A 11 0.92 2.24 5.78
CA ILE A 11 1.00 0.83 5.39
C ILE A 11 1.12 0.00 6.66
N SER A 12 0.22 -0.97 6.84
CA SER A 12 0.13 -1.80 8.04
C SER A 12 0.14 -3.29 7.70
N GLY A 13 0.79 -4.07 8.54
CA GLY A 13 0.83 -5.53 8.40
C GLY A 13 1.54 -6.16 9.59
N VAL A 14 1.94 -7.41 9.44
CA VAL A 14 2.77 -8.11 10.42
C VAL A 14 4.18 -8.34 9.89
N GLY A 15 5.12 -8.60 10.79
CA GLY A 15 6.50 -8.88 10.44
C GLY A 15 6.61 -9.98 9.37
N GLY A 16 7.37 -9.71 8.30
CA GLY A 16 7.55 -10.62 7.18
C GLY A 16 6.57 -10.46 6.01
N GLN A 17 5.50 -9.67 6.13
CA GLN A 17 4.53 -9.44 5.04
C GLN A 17 5.00 -8.42 3.99
N GLY A 18 6.15 -7.77 4.20
CA GLY A 18 6.71 -6.84 3.22
C GLY A 18 6.11 -5.43 3.28
N VAL A 19 5.65 -4.98 4.45
CA VAL A 19 5.24 -3.58 4.70
C VAL A 19 6.32 -2.62 4.19
N LEU A 20 7.58 -2.83 4.63
CA LEU A 20 8.72 -2.01 4.23
C LEU A 20 9.02 -2.06 2.73
N PHE A 21 8.76 -3.18 2.10
CA PHE A 21 8.95 -3.33 0.66
C PHE A 21 8.00 -2.44 -0.12
N VAL A 22 6.70 -2.44 0.24
CA VAL A 22 5.70 -1.54 -0.36
C VAL A 22 6.06 -0.08 -0.10
N THR A 23 6.44 0.26 1.14
CA THR A 23 6.85 1.63 1.48
C THR A 23 8.01 2.10 0.61
N ARG A 24 9.02 1.26 0.41
CA ARG A 24 10.17 1.58 -0.44
C ARG A 24 9.81 1.73 -1.91
N LEU A 25 8.93 0.89 -2.45
CA LEU A 25 8.45 1.04 -3.83
C LEU A 25 7.76 2.38 -4.04
N LEU A 26 6.86 2.74 -3.12
CA LEU A 26 6.16 4.03 -3.16
C LEU A 26 7.13 5.21 -2.99
N ALA A 27 8.08 5.12 -2.04
CA ALA A 27 9.08 6.16 -1.83
C ALA A 27 9.97 6.39 -3.07
N GLU A 28 10.42 5.31 -3.71
CA GLU A 28 11.22 5.41 -4.94
C GLU A 28 10.41 5.95 -6.11
N ALA A 29 9.12 5.58 -6.22
CA ALA A 29 8.24 6.17 -7.21
C ALA A 29 8.10 7.69 -7.00
N ALA A 30 7.98 8.15 -5.75
CA ALA A 30 7.94 9.58 -5.43
C ALA A 30 9.26 10.28 -5.84
N ILE A 31 10.42 9.70 -5.48
CA ILE A 31 11.74 10.24 -5.82
C ILE A 31 11.91 10.35 -7.34
N ARG A 32 11.53 9.31 -8.11
CA ARG A 32 11.60 9.31 -9.57
C ARG A 32 10.73 10.40 -10.22
N LYS A 33 9.64 10.77 -9.55
CA LYS A 33 8.76 11.89 -9.96
C LYS A 33 9.26 13.26 -9.47
N GLY A 34 10.41 13.32 -8.79
CA GLY A 34 10.95 14.57 -8.22
C GLY A 34 10.17 15.08 -7.01
N LEU A 35 9.36 14.23 -6.37
CA LEU A 35 8.57 14.60 -5.20
C LEU A 35 9.37 14.37 -3.91
N PRO A 36 9.38 15.34 -2.97
CA PRO A 36 9.92 15.12 -1.64
C PRO A 36 9.19 13.97 -0.94
N VAL A 37 9.92 13.14 -0.21
CA VAL A 37 9.33 12.00 0.51
C VAL A 37 9.98 11.83 1.87
N LEU A 38 9.16 11.55 2.87
CA LEU A 38 9.58 11.18 4.22
C LEU A 38 8.94 9.84 4.59
N THR A 39 9.72 8.96 5.21
CA THR A 39 9.23 7.69 5.76
C THR A 39 9.60 7.54 7.22
N SER A 40 8.76 6.86 7.97
CA SER A 40 9.05 6.42 9.32
C SER A 40 8.40 5.06 9.56
N GLU A 41 9.09 4.20 10.25
CA GLU A 41 8.68 2.83 10.51
C GLU A 41 8.64 2.58 12.01
N THR A 42 7.57 1.98 12.48
CA THR A 42 7.45 1.54 13.87
C THR A 42 7.24 0.03 13.88
N HIS A 43 8.13 -0.65 14.54
CA HIS A 43 8.04 -2.08 14.77
C HIS A 43 7.50 -2.33 16.18
N GLY A 44 6.45 -3.12 16.30
CA GLY A 44 6.00 -3.60 17.61
C GLY A 44 7.11 -4.41 18.28
N MET A 45 7.21 -4.34 19.60
CA MET A 45 8.26 -4.97 20.42
C MET A 45 8.28 -6.52 20.37
N ALA A 46 7.30 -7.16 19.69
CA ALA A 46 7.27 -8.61 19.51
C ALA A 46 8.30 -9.03 18.44
N GLN A 47 9.28 -9.84 18.83
CA GLN A 47 10.36 -10.30 17.95
C GLN A 47 9.89 -11.17 16.75
N ARG A 48 8.67 -11.71 16.78
CA ARG A 48 8.00 -12.41 15.66
C ARG A 48 6.50 -12.18 15.73
N GLY A 49 5.88 -11.82 14.60
CA GLY A 49 4.42 -11.64 14.50
C GLY A 49 3.86 -10.33 15.06
N GLY A 50 4.73 -9.40 15.50
CA GLY A 50 4.30 -8.06 15.91
C GLY A 50 3.81 -7.23 14.72
N THR A 51 2.86 -6.32 14.99
CA THR A 51 2.36 -5.39 13.99
C THR A 51 3.46 -4.43 13.55
N VAL A 52 3.60 -4.26 12.25
CA VAL A 52 4.51 -3.29 11.63
C VAL A 52 3.64 -2.21 10.99
N ILE A 53 3.95 -0.97 11.29
CA ILE A 53 3.33 0.19 10.64
C ILE A 53 4.41 1.04 10.00
N SER A 54 4.15 1.48 8.78
CA SER A 54 5.00 2.42 8.07
C SER A 54 4.19 3.66 7.69
N HIS A 55 4.79 4.81 7.90
CA HIS A 55 4.28 6.11 7.50
C HIS A 55 5.05 6.60 6.29
N LEU A 56 4.34 6.96 5.24
CA LEU A 56 4.90 7.56 4.02
C LEU A 56 4.21 8.91 3.79
N LYS A 57 4.99 9.96 3.69
CA LYS A 57 4.52 11.30 3.32
C LYS A 57 5.20 11.75 2.04
N VAL A 58 4.41 12.08 1.04
CA VAL A 58 4.87 12.59 -0.27
C VAL A 58 4.47 14.05 -0.39
N GLY A 59 5.43 14.90 -0.75
CA GLY A 59 5.24 16.36 -0.83
C GLY A 59 5.96 17.10 0.29
N ALA A 60 5.71 18.39 0.41
CA ALA A 60 6.39 19.27 1.36
C ALA A 60 5.87 19.05 2.80
N PHE A 61 6.51 18.13 3.51
CA PHE A 61 6.29 17.86 4.93
C PHE A 61 7.60 18.03 5.71
N THR A 62 7.48 18.38 6.99
CA THR A 62 8.62 18.61 7.90
C THR A 62 8.80 17.49 8.92
N SER A 63 7.87 16.54 9.02
CA SER A 63 7.92 15.41 9.95
C SER A 63 7.42 14.14 9.26
N PRO A 64 8.09 12.99 9.44
CA PRO A 64 7.69 11.74 8.80
C PRO A 64 6.46 11.09 9.43
N LEU A 65 6.17 11.34 10.71
CA LEU A 65 5.04 10.69 11.39
C LEU A 65 3.70 11.29 10.96
N ILE A 66 2.76 10.42 10.62
CA ILE A 66 1.36 10.77 10.35
C ILE A 66 0.62 10.79 11.69
N ARG A 67 -0.11 11.85 11.96
CA ARG A 67 -0.97 11.95 13.14
C ARG A 67 -2.28 11.20 12.92
N SER A 68 -2.92 10.77 14.01
CA SER A 68 -4.28 10.23 13.97
C SER A 68 -5.22 11.17 13.22
N GLY A 69 -6.08 10.65 12.35
CA GLY A 69 -7.03 11.42 11.55
C GLY A 69 -6.42 12.22 10.39
N HIS A 70 -5.18 11.92 9.94
CA HIS A 70 -4.51 12.69 8.90
C HIS A 70 -4.01 11.86 7.70
N ALA A 71 -4.16 10.54 7.72
CA ALA A 71 -3.80 9.72 6.58
C ALA A 71 -4.85 9.81 5.47
N ASP A 72 -4.39 9.97 4.24
CA ASP A 72 -5.24 9.94 3.04
C ASP A 72 -5.58 8.49 2.66
N VAL A 73 -4.62 7.59 2.87
CA VAL A 73 -4.70 6.19 2.46
C VAL A 73 -4.18 5.27 3.56
N LEU A 74 -4.88 4.15 3.79
CA LEU A 74 -4.40 3.03 4.59
C LEU A 74 -4.35 1.76 3.73
N LEU A 75 -3.17 1.18 3.59
CA LEU A 75 -2.97 -0.13 2.99
C LEU A 75 -2.75 -1.16 4.10
N ALA A 76 -3.74 -1.98 4.39
CA ALA A 76 -3.66 -3.00 5.42
C ALA A 76 -3.42 -4.39 4.80
N LEU A 77 -2.23 -4.94 5.00
CA LEU A 77 -1.85 -6.28 4.51
C LEU A 77 -2.52 -7.41 5.31
N LYS A 78 -3.25 -7.05 6.37
CA LYS A 78 -4.12 -7.93 7.18
C LYS A 78 -5.26 -7.14 7.80
N ALA A 79 -6.38 -7.81 8.03
CA ALA A 79 -7.59 -7.21 8.62
C ALA A 79 -7.32 -6.64 10.04
N GLU A 80 -6.50 -7.33 10.85
CA GLU A 80 -6.13 -6.86 12.19
C GLU A 80 -5.38 -5.52 12.15
N GLY A 81 -4.54 -5.32 11.11
CA GLY A 81 -3.85 -4.05 10.90
C GLY A 81 -4.81 -2.90 10.58
N ALA A 82 -5.90 -3.19 9.87
CA ALA A 82 -6.96 -2.22 9.61
C ALA A 82 -7.68 -1.80 10.90
N ALA A 83 -8.03 -2.77 11.76
CA ALA A 83 -8.67 -2.51 13.04
C ALA A 83 -7.78 -1.66 13.98
N GLN A 84 -6.47 -1.94 14.01
CA GLN A 84 -5.52 -1.22 14.87
C GLN A 84 -5.22 0.19 14.35
N HIS A 85 -5.09 0.37 13.04
CA HIS A 85 -4.53 1.59 12.44
C HIS A 85 -5.55 2.42 11.64
N GLY A 86 -6.80 2.00 11.59
CA GLY A 86 -7.88 2.76 10.95
C GLY A 86 -8.06 4.18 11.49
N HIS A 87 -7.72 4.39 12.75
CA HIS A 87 -7.77 5.70 13.39
C HIS A 87 -6.81 6.75 12.78
N TYR A 88 -5.85 6.34 11.95
CA TYR A 88 -5.00 7.28 11.21
C TYR A 88 -5.72 7.95 10.05
N LEU A 89 -6.74 7.31 9.46
CA LEU A 89 -7.47 7.87 8.31
C LEU A 89 -8.21 9.16 8.69
N HIS A 90 -8.12 10.14 7.82
CA HIS A 90 -9.01 11.29 7.90
C HIS A 90 -10.40 10.96 7.30
N ARG A 91 -11.38 11.82 7.51
CA ARG A 91 -12.80 11.55 7.16
C ARG A 91 -13.04 11.25 5.67
N GLN A 92 -12.23 11.76 4.78
CA GLN A 92 -12.31 11.57 3.32
C GLN A 92 -11.25 10.58 2.82
N GLY A 93 -10.45 10.02 3.72
CA GLY A 93 -9.45 9.01 3.41
C GLY A 93 -10.11 7.67 3.09
N TRP A 94 -9.34 6.79 2.46
CA TRP A 94 -9.80 5.46 2.12
C TRP A 94 -8.79 4.38 2.55
N ALA A 95 -9.30 3.17 2.70
CA ALA A 95 -8.49 2.00 3.04
C ALA A 95 -8.69 0.88 2.03
N LEU A 96 -7.61 0.17 1.71
CA LEU A 96 -7.67 -1.16 1.08
C LEU A 96 -7.13 -2.19 2.07
N VAL A 97 -7.94 -3.19 2.34
CA VAL A 97 -7.68 -4.18 3.38
C VAL A 97 -7.61 -5.58 2.77
N ASN A 98 -6.54 -6.30 3.02
CA ASN A 98 -6.48 -7.72 2.73
C ASN A 98 -7.34 -8.47 3.76
N ASP A 99 -8.47 -8.99 3.30
CA ASP A 99 -9.42 -9.75 4.12
C ASP A 99 -10.14 -10.80 3.27
N SER A 100 -9.93 -12.07 3.61
CA SER A 100 -10.58 -13.22 2.96
C SER A 100 -12.03 -13.43 3.37
N HIS A 101 -12.48 -12.79 4.44
CA HIS A 101 -13.81 -12.98 5.01
C HIS A 101 -14.80 -11.88 4.59
N GLY A 102 -14.43 -11.07 3.63
CA GLY A 102 -15.11 -9.93 3.02
C GLY A 102 -16.60 -9.79 3.33
N LYS A 103 -16.95 -9.34 4.54
CA LYS A 103 -18.27 -8.75 4.77
C LYS A 103 -18.21 -7.34 4.23
N GLU A 104 -19.20 -6.97 3.41
CA GLU A 104 -19.40 -5.60 3.00
C GLU A 104 -19.35 -4.69 4.22
N ASP A 105 -18.42 -3.76 4.25
CA ASP A 105 -18.28 -2.88 5.39
C ASP A 105 -19.31 -1.77 5.30
N THR A 106 -20.26 -1.81 6.19
CA THR A 106 -21.30 -0.78 6.38
C THR A 106 -20.78 0.42 7.18
N ALA A 107 -19.52 0.44 7.55
CA ALA A 107 -18.91 1.56 8.24
C ALA A 107 -18.50 2.65 7.23
N GLY A 108 -19.50 3.36 6.73
CA GLY A 108 -19.41 4.67 6.07
C GLY A 108 -18.14 4.98 5.24
N GLY A 109 -18.21 4.72 3.92
CA GLY A 109 -17.45 5.41 2.89
C GLY A 109 -15.91 5.32 2.96
N GLY A 110 -15.31 4.53 2.07
CA GLY A 110 -13.87 4.55 1.84
C GLY A 110 -13.11 3.28 2.25
N TRP A 111 -13.77 2.29 2.85
CA TRP A 111 -13.15 1.00 3.15
C TRP A 111 -13.44 -0.01 2.05
N GLN A 112 -12.39 -0.60 1.49
CA GLN A 112 -12.50 -1.66 0.48
C GLN A 112 -11.74 -2.89 0.93
N ARG A 113 -12.26 -4.07 0.56
CA ARG A 113 -11.68 -5.37 0.92
C ARG A 113 -11.24 -6.12 -0.32
N LEU A 114 -10.16 -6.85 -0.19
CA LEU A 114 -9.57 -7.66 -1.26
C LEU A 114 -9.03 -8.94 -0.64
N ASP A 115 -9.42 -10.10 -1.16
CA ASP A 115 -8.77 -11.38 -0.81
C ASP A 115 -7.42 -11.50 -1.54
N ALA A 116 -6.44 -10.73 -1.05
CA ALA A 116 -5.12 -10.68 -1.64
C ALA A 116 -4.34 -11.99 -1.41
N ASP A 117 -4.65 -12.75 -0.36
CA ASP A 117 -4.05 -14.06 -0.12
C ASP A 117 -4.46 -15.06 -1.21
N ARG A 118 -5.72 -15.09 -1.60
CA ARG A 118 -6.22 -15.93 -2.69
C ARG A 118 -5.60 -15.51 -4.02
N LEU A 119 -5.66 -14.23 -4.35
CA LEU A 119 -5.10 -13.70 -5.59
C LEU A 119 -3.59 -13.92 -5.72
N ALA A 120 -2.85 -13.82 -4.63
CA ALA A 120 -1.41 -14.12 -4.62
C ALA A 120 -1.14 -15.61 -4.90
N ARG A 121 -1.92 -16.51 -4.31
CA ARG A 121 -1.84 -17.96 -4.62
C ARG A 121 -2.18 -18.25 -6.08
N ASP A 122 -3.28 -17.70 -6.58
CA ASP A 122 -3.76 -17.91 -7.95
C ASP A 122 -2.76 -17.37 -8.99
N SER A 123 -2.02 -16.30 -8.65
CA SER A 123 -0.94 -15.76 -9.50
C SER A 123 0.39 -16.54 -9.42
N GLY A 124 0.43 -17.62 -8.63
CA GLY A 124 1.61 -18.49 -8.49
C GLY A 124 2.65 -18.01 -7.47
N ASN A 125 2.39 -16.93 -6.74
CA ASN A 125 3.30 -16.42 -5.71
C ASN A 125 2.57 -16.05 -4.41
N PRO A 126 2.36 -17.02 -3.49
CA PRO A 126 1.67 -16.77 -2.21
C PRO A 126 2.33 -15.68 -1.33
N ARG A 127 3.59 -15.34 -1.59
CA ARG A 127 4.32 -14.31 -0.85
C ARG A 127 4.09 -12.90 -1.39
N ALA A 128 3.40 -12.76 -2.52
CA ALA A 128 3.20 -11.46 -3.19
C ALA A 128 1.93 -10.72 -2.73
N VAL A 129 1.35 -11.07 -1.58
CA VAL A 129 0.16 -10.42 -1.00
C VAL A 129 0.31 -8.90 -0.97
N ASN A 130 1.47 -8.42 -0.57
CA ASN A 130 1.80 -7.00 -0.53
C ASN A 130 1.72 -6.30 -1.91
N LEU A 131 2.17 -6.97 -2.97
CA LEU A 131 2.08 -6.46 -4.34
C LEU A 131 0.66 -6.52 -4.88
N VAL A 132 -0.12 -7.55 -4.50
CA VAL A 132 -1.55 -7.61 -4.85
C VAL A 132 -2.30 -6.45 -4.21
N VAL A 133 -2.09 -6.18 -2.91
CA VAL A 133 -2.71 -5.02 -2.24
C VAL A 133 -2.26 -3.71 -2.89
N LEU A 134 -0.97 -3.55 -3.21
CA LEU A 134 -0.49 -2.36 -3.89
C LEU A 134 -1.13 -2.21 -5.28
N GLY A 135 -1.25 -3.29 -6.05
CA GLY A 135 -1.91 -3.30 -7.35
C GLY A 135 -3.37 -2.87 -7.26
N GLY A 136 -4.10 -3.40 -6.27
CA GLY A 136 -5.46 -2.98 -5.97
C GLY A 136 -5.54 -1.50 -5.62
N ALA A 137 -4.64 -1.00 -4.80
CA ALA A 137 -4.59 0.42 -4.44
C ALA A 137 -4.34 1.35 -5.64
N LEU A 138 -3.56 0.91 -6.61
CA LEU A 138 -3.29 1.66 -7.84
C LEU A 138 -4.47 1.64 -8.83
N GLY A 139 -5.36 0.64 -8.70
CA GLY A 139 -6.57 0.51 -9.55
C GLY A 139 -7.79 1.25 -9.03
N GLN A 140 -7.69 1.84 -7.84
CA GLN A 140 -8.83 2.48 -7.20
C GLN A 140 -9.31 3.71 -7.97
N SER A 141 -10.61 3.73 -8.26
CA SER A 141 -11.35 4.93 -8.70
C SER A 141 -11.72 5.81 -7.49
N ALA A 142 -10.86 5.85 -6.47
CA ALA A 142 -11.11 6.62 -5.27
C ALA A 142 -11.03 8.14 -5.53
N PRO A 143 -11.75 8.96 -4.77
CA PRO A 143 -11.67 10.42 -4.89
C PRO A 143 -10.24 10.98 -4.72
N LEU A 144 -9.38 10.24 -4.03
CA LEU A 144 -7.97 10.55 -3.82
C LEU A 144 -7.11 9.36 -4.31
N PRO A 145 -6.80 9.27 -5.61
CA PRO A 145 -5.91 8.23 -6.12
C PRO A 145 -4.51 8.35 -5.50
N LEU A 146 -3.75 7.27 -5.51
CA LEU A 146 -2.33 7.33 -5.13
C LEU A 146 -1.58 8.31 -6.03
N PHE A 147 -0.58 9.01 -5.46
CA PHE A 147 0.27 9.98 -6.15
C PHE A 147 1.06 9.39 -7.33
N CYS A 148 1.11 8.08 -7.45
CA CYS A 148 1.81 7.34 -8.49
C CYS A 148 0.88 6.36 -9.21
N THR A 149 1.29 5.94 -10.40
CA THR A 149 0.58 5.01 -11.28
C THR A 149 1.21 3.61 -11.24
N LEU A 150 0.51 2.64 -11.83
CA LEU A 150 1.06 1.29 -12.05
C LEU A 150 2.37 1.34 -12.86
N SER A 151 2.47 2.23 -13.84
CA SER A 151 3.68 2.41 -14.66
C SER A 151 4.87 2.87 -13.81
N ASP A 152 4.65 3.79 -12.86
CA ASP A 152 5.70 4.27 -11.95
C ASP A 152 6.24 3.11 -11.09
N ILE A 153 5.35 2.28 -10.54
CA ILE A 153 5.76 1.13 -9.71
C ILE A 153 6.46 0.05 -10.53
N ARG A 154 5.99 -0.22 -11.76
CA ARG A 154 6.66 -1.16 -12.67
C ARG A 154 8.08 -0.72 -12.99
N ALA A 155 8.29 0.55 -13.30
CA ALA A 155 9.62 1.09 -13.58
C ALA A 155 10.58 0.99 -12.37
N VAL A 156 10.07 1.12 -11.14
CA VAL A 156 10.85 0.88 -9.91
C VAL A 156 11.22 -0.61 -9.80
N LEU A 157 10.28 -1.52 -10.02
CA LEU A 157 10.52 -2.97 -9.94
C LEU A 157 11.52 -3.42 -11.00
N GLU A 158 11.41 -2.95 -12.24
CA GLU A 158 12.35 -3.25 -13.32
C GLU A 158 13.79 -2.88 -12.95
N THR A 159 13.98 -1.71 -12.33
CA THR A 159 15.30 -1.30 -11.85
C THR A 159 15.79 -2.18 -10.70
N ARG A 160 14.94 -2.48 -9.72
CA ARG A 160 15.30 -3.26 -8.54
C ARG A 160 15.54 -4.74 -8.82
N LEU A 161 14.81 -5.30 -9.76
CA LEU A 161 14.80 -6.71 -10.08
C LEU A 161 15.45 -7.04 -11.43
N ALA A 162 16.25 -6.11 -11.98
CA ALA A 162 16.91 -6.29 -13.28
C ALA A 162 17.71 -7.59 -13.38
N ALA A 163 18.33 -8.05 -12.29
CA ALA A 163 19.08 -9.30 -12.22
C ALA A 163 18.21 -10.53 -11.88
N LYS A 164 16.89 -10.40 -11.77
CA LYS A 164 15.95 -11.44 -11.33
C LYS A 164 14.68 -11.45 -12.18
N PRO A 165 14.77 -11.81 -13.47
CA PRO A 165 13.65 -11.68 -14.43
C PRO A 165 12.40 -12.46 -14.00
N ASP A 166 12.56 -13.69 -13.48
CA ASP A 166 11.43 -14.50 -13.03
C ASP A 166 10.67 -13.83 -11.86
N LEU A 167 11.42 -13.24 -10.91
CA LEU A 167 10.81 -12.53 -9.79
C LEU A 167 10.13 -11.25 -10.26
N LEU A 168 10.70 -10.57 -11.24
CA LEU A 168 10.09 -9.38 -11.86
C LEU A 168 8.76 -9.73 -12.53
N GLU A 169 8.73 -10.80 -13.31
CA GLU A 169 7.50 -11.28 -13.97
C GLU A 169 6.42 -11.65 -12.94
N MET A 170 6.77 -12.42 -11.90
CA MET A 170 5.84 -12.74 -10.82
C MET A 170 5.34 -11.50 -10.08
N SER A 171 6.19 -10.49 -9.91
CA SER A 171 5.80 -9.22 -9.27
C SER A 171 4.80 -8.46 -10.14
N HIS A 172 5.00 -8.42 -11.46
CA HIS A 172 4.06 -7.80 -12.40
C HIS A 172 2.71 -8.53 -12.43
N LYS A 173 2.70 -9.87 -12.38
CA LYS A 173 1.47 -10.68 -12.30
C LYS A 173 0.68 -10.36 -11.02
N ALA A 174 1.35 -10.27 -9.88
CA ALA A 174 0.71 -9.95 -8.60
C ALA A 174 0.10 -8.54 -8.59
N LEU A 175 0.82 -7.53 -9.10
CA LEU A 175 0.27 -6.18 -9.27
C LEU A 175 -0.96 -6.16 -10.18
N ALA A 176 -0.90 -6.88 -11.31
CA ALA A 176 -2.00 -6.96 -12.26
C ALA A 176 -3.23 -7.65 -11.66
N ALA A 177 -3.04 -8.72 -10.88
CA ALA A 177 -4.12 -9.42 -10.21
C ALA A 177 -4.87 -8.50 -9.21
N GLY A 178 -4.13 -7.71 -8.43
CA GLY A 178 -4.73 -6.73 -7.52
C GLY A 178 -5.49 -5.63 -8.26
N LEU A 179 -4.90 -5.09 -9.32
CA LEU A 179 -5.52 -4.05 -10.15
C LEU A 179 -6.86 -4.53 -10.74
N GLN A 180 -6.88 -5.74 -11.32
CA GLN A 180 -8.06 -6.31 -11.97
C GLN A 180 -9.19 -6.61 -10.96
N ALA A 181 -8.85 -6.96 -9.73
CA ALA A 181 -9.84 -7.30 -8.72
C ALA A 181 -10.62 -6.10 -8.17
N VAL A 182 -10.15 -4.88 -8.38
CA VAL A 182 -10.80 -3.63 -7.94
C VAL A 182 -11.25 -2.77 -9.12
N ALA A 183 -11.02 -3.23 -10.34
CA ALA A 183 -11.55 -2.58 -11.53
C ALA A 183 -13.09 -2.61 -11.49
N PRO A 184 -13.78 -1.51 -11.85
CA PRO A 184 -15.24 -1.42 -11.88
C PRO A 184 -15.88 -2.39 -12.88
#